data_146b027f6e93b8a40c9ade492c59cd8f
#
_entry.id   146b027f6e93b8a40c9ade492c59cd8f
#
_cell.length_a   1.000
_cell.length_b   1.000
_cell.length_c   1.000
_cell.angle_alpha   90.00
_cell.angle_beta   90.00
_cell.angle_gamma   90.00
#
_symmetry.space_group_name_H-M   'P 1'
#
loop_
_entity.id
_entity.type
_entity.pdbx_description
1 polymer ?
#
loop_
_entity_poly.entity_id
_entity_poly.type
_entity_poly.pdbx_seq_one_letter_code
_entity_poly.pdbx_strand_id
1 'polypeptide(L)'
;YLFQRDKIFARLNLEDHEFNLYEQIFNLIDAKAPKPDLVIYLQASTEVLQERVAKRGREYEAFMDPDYLDSVNKAFNNFFFYYSETPLLVINTNEIDFVEKKCDLDELIKKVNSHKIGREYYNPLGS
;
A
#
# COMPACT_ATOMS: atom_id res chain seq x y z
N TYR A 1 4.84 5.25 8.40
CA TYR A 1 4.00 5.99 7.47
C TYR A 1 4.82 6.51 6.29
N LEU A 2 4.36 6.31 5.07
CA LEU A 2 5.05 6.72 3.86
C LEU A 2 4.32 7.91 3.23
N PHE A 3 4.98 9.06 3.10
CA PHE A 3 4.36 10.26 2.54
C PHE A 3 3.91 10.08 1.08
N GLN A 4 4.57 9.23 0.32
CA GLN A 4 4.20 8.94 -1.07
C GLN A 4 2.77 8.41 -1.20
N ARG A 5 2.24 7.81 -0.15
CA ARG A 5 0.84 7.38 -0.10
C ARG A 5 -0.11 8.57 -0.28
N ASP A 6 0.16 9.67 0.38
CA ASP A 6 -0.64 10.89 0.25
C ASP A 6 -0.60 11.42 -1.18
N LYS A 7 0.56 11.34 -1.83
CA LYS A 7 0.72 11.79 -3.21
C LYS A 7 -0.14 10.98 -4.19
N ILE A 8 -0.25 9.67 -3.97
CA ILE A 8 -1.10 8.81 -4.80
C ILE A 8 -2.56 9.24 -4.68
N PHE A 9 -3.05 9.44 -3.46
CA PHE A 9 -4.42 9.89 -3.24
C PHE A 9 -4.67 11.30 -3.78
N ALA A 10 -3.70 12.20 -3.62
CA ALA A 10 -3.82 13.55 -4.16
C ALA A 10 -3.95 13.53 -5.68
N ARG A 11 -3.16 12.70 -6.38
CA ARG A 11 -3.22 12.59 -7.83
C ARG A 11 -4.57 12.08 -8.32
N LEU A 12 -5.21 11.20 -7.56
CA LEU A 12 -6.52 10.65 -7.92
C LEU A 12 -7.68 11.62 -7.65
N ASN A 13 -7.52 12.55 -6.71
CA ASN A 13 -8.63 13.36 -6.20
C ASN A 13 -8.53 14.86 -6.53
N LEU A 14 -7.34 15.36 -6.87
CA LEU A 14 -7.12 16.78 -7.16
C LEU A 14 -7.11 17.05 -8.67
N GLU A 15 -7.58 18.22 -9.06
CA GLU A 15 -7.43 18.70 -10.43
C GLU A 15 -5.97 19.05 -10.70
N ASP A 16 -5.59 19.17 -11.98
CA ASP A 16 -4.19 19.34 -12.37
C ASP A 16 -3.52 20.55 -11.71
N HIS A 17 -4.18 21.69 -11.65
CA HIS A 17 -3.60 22.90 -11.03
C HIS A 17 -3.48 22.74 -9.50
N GLU A 18 -4.43 22.06 -8.87
CA GLU A 18 -4.37 21.76 -7.44
C GLU A 18 -3.25 20.77 -7.14
N PHE A 19 -3.09 19.76 -7.99
CA PHE A 19 -2.04 18.76 -7.82
C PHE A 19 -0.65 19.39 -8.00
N ASN A 20 -0.49 20.30 -8.96
CA ASN A 20 0.78 21.00 -9.15
C ASN A 20 1.21 21.77 -7.89
N LEU A 21 0.27 22.46 -7.26
CA LEU A 21 0.53 23.16 -6.00
C LEU A 21 0.86 22.18 -4.89
N TYR A 22 0.10 21.10 -4.78
CA TYR A 22 0.34 20.03 -3.81
C TYR A 22 1.75 19.44 -3.98
N GLU A 23 2.16 19.17 -5.21
CA GLU A 23 3.47 18.58 -5.51
C GLU A 23 4.62 19.48 -5.06
N GLN A 24 4.49 20.79 -5.25
CA GLN A 24 5.50 21.74 -4.79
C GLN A 24 5.67 21.70 -3.27
N ILE A 25 4.56 21.67 -2.54
CA ILE A 25 4.57 21.56 -1.07
C ILE A 25 5.10 20.19 -0.64
N PHE A 26 4.67 19.13 -1.30
CA PHE A 26 5.13 17.76 -1.01
C PHE A 26 6.65 17.64 -1.12
N ASN A 27 7.24 18.17 -2.20
CA ASN A 27 8.68 18.07 -2.42
C ASN A 27 9.47 18.77 -1.32
N LEU A 28 8.96 19.89 -0.78
CA LEU A 28 9.61 20.60 0.32
C LEU A 28 9.59 19.78 1.62
N ILE A 29 8.47 19.11 1.90
CA ILE A 29 8.31 18.29 3.11
C ILE A 29 9.09 17.00 2.98
N ASP A 30 9.00 16.33 1.83
CA ASP A 30 9.64 15.03 1.59
C ASP A 30 11.17 15.13 1.69
N ALA A 31 11.73 16.24 1.22
CA ALA A 31 13.18 16.46 1.31
C ALA A 31 13.70 16.47 2.75
N LYS A 32 12.84 16.80 3.73
CA LYS A 32 13.19 16.86 5.16
C LYS A 32 12.77 15.61 5.93
N ALA A 33 11.94 14.76 5.34
CA ALA A 33 11.46 13.56 6.00
C ALA A 33 12.55 12.49 6.04
N PRO A 34 12.70 11.76 7.17
CA PRO A 34 13.64 10.64 7.21
C PRO A 34 13.17 9.53 6.28
N LYS A 35 14.11 8.91 5.58
CA LYS A 35 13.79 7.77 4.71
C LYS A 35 13.64 6.51 5.56
N PRO A 36 12.62 5.67 5.28
CA PRO A 36 12.49 4.39 5.98
C PRO A 36 13.61 3.42 5.57
N ASP A 37 13.92 2.48 6.45
CA ASP A 37 14.90 1.42 6.17
C ASP A 37 14.33 0.33 5.27
N LEU A 38 13.02 0.12 5.34
CA LEU A 38 12.30 -0.87 4.56
C LEU A 38 10.85 -0.39 4.36
N VAL A 39 10.36 -0.51 3.14
CA VAL A 39 8.94 -0.29 2.84
C VAL A 39 8.28 -1.65 2.59
N ILE A 40 7.15 -1.87 3.22
CA ILE A 40 6.34 -3.09 3.04
C ILE A 40 5.05 -2.70 2.34
N TYR A 41 4.81 -3.28 1.18
CA TYR A 41 3.57 -3.08 0.44
C TYR A 41 2.71 -4.34 0.54
N LEU A 42 1.59 -4.22 1.24
CA LEU A 42 0.62 -5.30 1.38
C LEU A 42 -0.33 -5.24 0.19
N GLN A 43 -0.09 -6.10 -0.78
CA GLN A 43 -0.81 -6.13 -2.05
C GLN A 43 -1.99 -7.09 -1.99
N ALA A 44 -3.11 -6.71 -2.59
CA ALA A 44 -4.28 -7.57 -2.74
C ALA A 44 -5.01 -7.25 -4.04
N SER A 45 -5.77 -8.20 -4.57
CA SER A 45 -6.64 -7.95 -5.72
C SER A 45 -7.80 -7.02 -5.31
N THR A 46 -8.40 -6.35 -6.28
CA THR A 46 -9.54 -5.47 -6.02
C THR A 46 -10.69 -6.23 -5.37
N GLU A 47 -10.95 -7.46 -5.79
CA GLU A 47 -12.01 -8.32 -5.23
C GLU A 47 -11.76 -8.60 -3.75
N VAL A 48 -10.54 -8.94 -3.37
CA VAL A 48 -10.17 -9.18 -1.98
C VAL A 48 -10.29 -7.90 -1.15
N LEU A 49 -9.88 -6.76 -1.71
CA LEU A 49 -10.02 -5.47 -1.04
C LEU A 49 -11.49 -5.12 -0.79
N GLN A 50 -12.36 -5.36 -1.77
CA GLN A 50 -13.79 -5.14 -1.61
C GLN A 50 -14.38 -5.99 -0.48
N GLU A 51 -14.00 -7.26 -0.41
CA GLU A 51 -14.43 -8.15 0.66
C GLU A 51 -13.97 -7.65 2.03
N ARG A 52 -12.73 -7.20 2.13
CA ARG A 52 -12.16 -6.69 3.39
C ARG A 52 -12.82 -5.39 3.83
N VAL A 53 -13.12 -4.49 2.90
CA VAL A 53 -13.85 -3.25 3.18
C VAL A 53 -15.25 -3.56 3.72
N ALA A 54 -15.96 -4.47 3.06
CA ALA A 54 -17.30 -4.89 3.49
C ALA A 54 -17.28 -5.54 4.86
N LYS A 55 -16.30 -6.43 5.11
CA LYS A 55 -16.14 -7.12 6.39
C LYS A 55 -15.84 -6.15 7.54
N ARG A 56 -15.06 -5.12 7.27
CA ARG A 56 -14.70 -4.10 8.25
C ARG A 56 -15.90 -3.33 8.75
N GLY A 57 -16.92 -3.13 7.90
CA GLY A 57 -18.22 -2.63 8.29
C GLY A 57 -18.29 -1.17 8.70
N ARG A 58 -17.27 -0.37 8.43
CA ARG A 58 -17.33 1.06 8.67
C ARG A 58 -18.27 1.69 7.67
N GLU A 59 -19.16 2.56 8.11
CA GLU A 59 -20.20 3.13 7.29
C GLU A 59 -19.68 3.79 6.01
N TYR A 60 -18.64 4.62 6.12
CA TYR A 60 -18.08 5.30 4.97
C TYR A 60 -17.34 4.34 4.02
N GLU A 61 -16.81 3.24 4.53
CA GLU A 61 -16.13 2.24 3.71
C GLU A 61 -17.12 1.33 2.99
N ALA A 62 -18.28 1.05 3.61
CA ALA A 62 -19.33 0.24 3.00
C ALA A 62 -19.91 0.88 1.74
N PHE A 63 -19.86 2.21 1.64
CA PHE A 63 -20.33 2.95 0.48
C PHE A 63 -19.22 3.36 -0.49
N MET A 64 -18.02 2.84 -0.30
CA MET A 64 -16.91 3.13 -1.22
C MET A 64 -17.20 2.57 -2.61
N ASP A 65 -17.10 3.41 -3.63
CA ASP A 65 -17.30 3.01 -5.02
C ASP A 65 -16.28 1.94 -5.43
N PRO A 66 -16.72 0.76 -5.93
CA PRO A 66 -15.80 -0.26 -6.41
C PRO A 66 -14.84 0.23 -7.50
N ASP A 67 -15.28 1.12 -8.38
CA ASP A 67 -14.42 1.68 -9.43
C ASP A 67 -13.33 2.56 -8.84
N TYR A 68 -13.65 3.34 -7.81
CA TYR A 68 -12.67 4.14 -7.09
C TYR A 68 -11.63 3.23 -6.40
N LEU A 69 -12.09 2.19 -5.74
CA LEU A 69 -11.21 1.23 -5.06
C LEU A 69 -10.25 0.57 -6.06
N ASP A 70 -10.75 0.19 -7.23
CA ASP A 70 -9.92 -0.36 -8.29
C ASP A 70 -8.89 0.66 -8.79
N SER A 71 -9.27 1.91 -8.95
CA SER A 71 -8.36 2.99 -9.36
C SER A 71 -7.26 3.21 -8.33
N VAL A 72 -7.60 3.20 -7.04
CA VAL A 72 -6.62 3.31 -5.96
C VAL A 72 -5.65 2.12 -5.99
N ASN A 73 -6.18 0.91 -6.13
CA ASN A 73 -5.36 -0.30 -6.18
C ASN A 73 -4.37 -0.26 -7.34
N LYS A 74 -4.83 0.11 -8.53
CA LYS A 74 -3.97 0.23 -9.72
C LYS A 74 -2.90 1.30 -9.53
N ALA A 75 -3.25 2.44 -8.93
CA ALA A 75 -2.31 3.52 -8.69
C ALA A 75 -1.21 3.09 -7.72
N PHE A 76 -1.55 2.37 -6.64
CA PHE A 76 -0.55 1.84 -5.70
C PHE A 76 0.33 0.79 -6.36
N ASN A 77 -0.25 -0.12 -7.13
CA ASN A 77 0.52 -1.15 -7.84
C ASN A 77 1.51 -0.52 -8.81
N ASN A 78 1.08 0.47 -9.57
CA ASN A 78 1.94 1.17 -10.52
C ASN A 78 3.06 1.94 -9.83
N PHE A 79 2.73 2.64 -8.73
CA PHE A 79 3.72 3.38 -7.96
C PHE A 79 4.82 2.46 -7.42
N PHE A 80 4.45 1.36 -6.78
CA PHE A 80 5.42 0.45 -6.18
C PHE A 80 6.15 -0.40 -7.21
N PHE A 81 5.59 -0.58 -8.39
CA PHE A 81 6.31 -1.24 -9.48
C PHE A 81 7.59 -0.47 -9.86
N TYR A 82 7.53 0.84 -9.84
CA TYR A 82 8.67 1.71 -10.18
C TYR A 82 9.44 2.22 -8.96
N TYR A 83 9.00 1.89 -7.75
CA TYR A 83 9.61 2.38 -6.53
C TYR A 83 10.98 1.73 -6.29
N SER A 84 12.00 2.55 -6.02
CA SER A 84 13.38 2.08 -5.81
C SER A 84 14.17 2.89 -4.78
N GLU A 85 13.53 3.82 -4.08
CA GLU A 85 14.22 4.71 -3.13
C GLU A 85 14.75 3.99 -1.90
N THR A 86 14.08 2.92 -1.48
CA THR A 86 14.47 2.10 -0.32
C THR A 86 14.24 0.63 -0.65
N PRO A 87 14.77 -0.30 0.16
CA PRO A 87 14.36 -1.70 0.02
C PRO A 87 12.85 -1.84 0.10
N LEU A 88 12.29 -2.70 -0.72
CA LEU A 88 10.84 -2.90 -0.82
C LEU A 88 10.51 -4.38 -0.74
N LEU A 89 9.57 -4.73 0.14
CA LEU A 89 8.99 -6.06 0.24
C LEU A 89 7.52 -5.99 -0.16
N VAL A 90 7.17 -6.60 -1.28
CA VAL A 90 5.79 -6.70 -1.75
C VAL A 90 5.23 -8.03 -1.28
N ILE A 91 4.17 -8.00 -0.49
CA ILE A 91 3.54 -9.20 0.07
C ILE A 91 2.14 -9.33 -0.52
N ASN A 92 1.92 -10.40 -1.27
CA ASN A 92 0.59 -10.73 -1.77
C ASN A 92 -0.24 -11.29 -0.61
N THR A 93 -1.29 -10.58 -0.23
CA THR A 93 -2.12 -10.93 0.92
C THR A 93 -3.44 -11.60 0.55
N ASN A 94 -3.61 -12.01 -0.71
CA ASN A 94 -4.88 -12.61 -1.16
C ASN A 94 -5.21 -13.90 -0.40
N GLU A 95 -4.21 -14.69 -0.06
CA GLU A 95 -4.40 -16.01 0.53
C GLU A 95 -4.12 -16.06 2.04
N ILE A 96 -3.82 -14.91 2.67
CA ILE A 96 -3.50 -14.88 4.10
C ILE A 96 -4.41 -13.91 4.85
N ASP A 97 -4.56 -14.16 6.15
CA ASP A 97 -5.26 -13.28 7.08
C ASP A 97 -4.41 -13.10 8.33
N PHE A 98 -3.49 -12.14 8.27
CA PHE A 98 -2.59 -11.87 9.39
C PHE A 98 -3.28 -11.16 10.56
N VAL A 99 -4.51 -10.70 10.38
CA VAL A 99 -5.30 -10.07 11.45
C VAL A 99 -5.94 -11.13 12.35
N GLU A 100 -6.55 -12.17 11.77
CA GLU A 100 -7.26 -13.19 12.50
C GLU A 100 -6.45 -14.47 12.73
N LYS A 101 -5.47 -14.76 11.85
CA LYS A 101 -4.64 -15.98 11.95
C LYS A 101 -3.23 -15.64 12.40
N LYS A 102 -2.90 -16.05 13.63
CA LYS A 102 -1.59 -15.77 14.20
C LYS A 102 -0.44 -16.41 13.41
N CYS A 103 -0.64 -17.60 12.86
CA CYS A 103 0.40 -18.26 12.06
C CYS A 103 0.76 -17.45 10.82
N ASP A 104 -0.22 -16.84 10.16
CA ASP A 104 0.03 -15.96 9.02
C ASP A 104 0.82 -14.72 9.43
N LEU A 105 0.49 -14.14 10.57
CA LEU A 105 1.22 -13.01 11.12
C LEU A 105 2.65 -13.37 11.47
N ASP A 106 2.87 -14.51 12.12
CA ASP A 106 4.20 -14.96 12.52
C ASP A 106 5.11 -15.18 11.31
N GLU A 107 4.60 -15.78 10.25
CA GLU A 107 5.36 -15.98 9.02
C GLU A 107 5.69 -14.65 8.33
N LEU A 108 4.73 -13.72 8.34
CA LEU A 108 4.93 -12.38 7.80
C LEU A 108 6.06 -11.66 8.53
N ILE A 109 6.05 -11.71 9.85
CA ILE A 109 7.09 -11.08 10.69
C ILE A 109 8.46 -11.70 10.40
N LYS A 110 8.55 -13.02 10.27
CA LYS A 110 9.80 -13.69 9.92
C LYS A 110 10.34 -13.20 8.57
N LYS A 111 9.45 -13.06 7.59
CA LYS A 111 9.84 -12.59 6.26
C LYS A 111 10.34 -11.15 6.30
N VAL A 112 9.67 -10.28 7.02
CA VAL A 112 10.08 -8.88 7.20
C VAL A 112 11.47 -8.82 7.83
N ASN A 113 11.72 -9.61 8.86
CA ASN A 113 13.00 -9.61 9.57
C ASN A 113 14.14 -10.19 8.71
N SER A 114 13.83 -11.04 7.75
CA SER A 114 14.85 -11.66 6.87
C SER A 114 15.17 -10.82 5.64
N HIS A 115 14.32 -9.86 5.26
CA HIS A 115 14.53 -9.03 4.08
C HIS A 115 15.54 -7.93 4.40
N LYS A 116 16.60 -7.80 3.60
CA LYS A 116 17.70 -6.86 3.89
C LYS A 116 17.91 -5.82 2.81
N ILE A 117 17.85 -6.19 1.54
CA ILE A 117 18.15 -5.28 0.44
C ILE A 117 17.27 -5.55 -0.78
N GLY A 118 17.10 -4.52 -1.60
CA GLY A 118 16.46 -4.65 -2.90
C GLY A 118 14.95 -4.87 -2.84
N ARG A 119 14.43 -5.34 -3.95
CA ARG A 119 13.00 -5.63 -4.11
C ARG A 119 12.76 -7.13 -4.01
N GLU A 120 11.74 -7.51 -3.25
CA GLU A 120 11.33 -8.90 -3.14
C GLU A 120 9.82 -9.02 -3.19
N TYR A 121 9.31 -10.04 -3.86
CA TYR A 121 7.90 -10.38 -3.92
C TYR A 121 7.66 -11.66 -3.14
N TYR A 122 6.74 -11.62 -2.19
CA TYR A 122 6.40 -12.75 -1.34
C TYR A 122 4.93 -13.10 -1.54
N ASN A 123 4.68 -14.36 -1.92
CA ASN A 123 3.34 -14.85 -2.22
C ASN A 123 2.98 -16.02 -1.29
N PRO A 124 2.65 -15.76 -0.02
CA PRO A 124 2.28 -16.83 0.91
C PRO A 124 0.92 -17.43 0.54
N LEU A 125 0.79 -18.74 0.73
CA LEU A 125 -0.44 -19.45 0.40
C LEU A 125 -1.44 -19.51 1.57
N GLY A 126 -1.05 -19.12 2.74
CA GLY A 126 -1.87 -19.26 3.93
C GLY A 126 -1.92 -20.70 4.45
N SER A 127 -2.49 -20.86 5.62
CA SER A 127 -2.59 -22.16 6.26
C SER A 127 -4.04 -22.54 6.58
#